data_de32ab1cb2af342b1cb0a4f68b4af729
#
_entry.id   de32ab1cb2af342b1cb0a4f68b4af729
#
_cell.length_a   1.000
_cell.length_b   1.000
_cell.length_c   1.000
_cell.angle_alpha   90.00
_cell.angle_beta   90.00
_cell.angle_gamma   90.00
#
_symmetry.space_group_name_H-M   'P 1'
#
loop_
_entity.id
_entity.type
_entity.pdbx_description
1 polymer ?
#
loop_
_entity_poly.entity_id
_entity_poly.type
_entity_poly.pdbx_seq_one_letter_code
_entity_poly.pdbx_strand_id
1 'polypeptide(L)'
;MDQSFTDSSGAFSDCPSDRSGEFPSDEPSTSSSSARAGLHRLLVSSAASYSDDVVRDLISDIESTTAAAETQRRAAMELRLLAKHSPENRLRIAEAGAIGPLVALMSHPDSQLQEQGVTAILNLSLCEENKGRIADAGAIRPLVRALRSGTPVARENAACAFFRLAQMDELRAAIGRSGAIPPLVALLESGGIRGKKDAATALFELLSSRENKVRAVESGIVRTLLDLIADSESGMVDKAAYVLHSVVEVAEGRAVAVEEDGVPVLVELMEVGTSRQKEIAVRSLYEICSESAAYRKKVVHEGAIPALISLSQSKTNKAKKKVGGGTLTTPHPYPAVPTPLRYLLLHRSPCLLIYLLHLLIVPLFKLGGGVDSAPQANKQPAAAAAAKMNICREPDHPCVTL
;
A
#
# COMPACT_ATOMS: atom_id res chain seq x y z
N MET A 1 -2.99 -20.83 2.37
CA MET A 1 -3.11 -20.24 1.06
C MET A 1 -4.21 -19.22 1.17
N ASP A 2 -3.93 -17.98 0.94
CA ASP A 2 -4.80 -16.86 0.64
C ASP A 2 -6.06 -16.55 1.48
N GLN A 3 -5.88 -16.11 2.72
CA GLN A 3 -6.91 -15.29 3.39
C GLN A 3 -6.32 -14.23 4.36
N SER A 4 -5.04 -13.93 4.28
CA SER A 4 -4.37 -13.02 5.20
C SER A 4 -4.27 -11.56 4.74
N PHE A 5 -4.75 -11.25 3.53
CA PHE A 5 -4.63 -9.92 2.91
C PHE A 5 -5.86 -9.02 3.05
N THR A 6 -6.97 -9.51 3.60
CA THR A 6 -8.25 -8.79 3.57
C THR A 6 -8.36 -7.59 4.51
N ASP A 7 -7.49 -7.46 5.51
CA ASP A 7 -7.58 -6.35 6.47
C ASP A 7 -6.67 -5.15 6.13
N SER A 8 -5.61 -5.36 5.34
CA SER A 8 -4.83 -4.27 4.74
C SER A 8 -5.51 -3.66 3.51
N SER A 9 -6.40 -4.42 2.84
CA SER A 9 -7.11 -3.96 1.64
C SER A 9 -7.94 -2.70 1.87
N GLY A 10 -8.46 -2.47 3.07
CA GLY A 10 -9.22 -1.25 3.38
C GLY A 10 -8.39 0.05 3.35
N ALA A 11 -7.06 0.02 3.60
CA ALA A 11 -6.21 1.20 3.45
C ALA A 11 -5.86 1.50 1.98
N PHE A 12 -5.94 0.47 1.13
CA PHE A 12 -5.54 0.53 -0.28
C PHE A 12 -6.71 0.32 -1.26
N SER A 13 -7.95 0.07 -0.76
CA SER A 13 -9.12 -0.16 -1.62
C SER A 13 -9.60 1.08 -2.39
N ASP A 14 -9.21 2.28 -1.95
CA ASP A 14 -9.54 3.52 -2.64
C ASP A 14 -8.41 3.93 -3.60
N CYS A 15 -8.19 3.16 -4.67
CA CYS A 15 -7.46 3.68 -5.82
C CYS A 15 -8.40 4.60 -6.60
N PRO A 16 -8.14 5.92 -6.70
CA PRO A 16 -9.02 6.87 -7.40
C PRO A 16 -9.30 6.51 -8.85
N SER A 17 -8.48 5.65 -9.45
CA SER A 17 -8.66 5.15 -10.81
C SER A 17 -9.89 4.24 -10.97
N ASP A 18 -10.42 3.64 -9.91
CA ASP A 18 -11.69 2.89 -9.98
C ASP A 18 -12.89 3.85 -10.09
N ARG A 19 -12.72 5.12 -9.65
CA ARG A 19 -13.67 6.22 -9.80
C ARG A 19 -13.26 7.21 -10.89
N SER A 20 -12.36 6.87 -11.80
CA SER A 20 -11.84 7.80 -12.82
C SER A 20 -12.90 8.24 -13.86
N GLY A 21 -14.05 8.72 -13.36
CA GLY A 21 -15.10 9.41 -14.12
C GLY A 21 -14.96 10.93 -14.12
N GLU A 22 -14.29 11.52 -13.13
CA GLU A 22 -14.25 12.96 -12.95
C GLU A 22 -12.81 13.46 -12.93
N PHE A 23 -12.33 13.90 -14.13
CA PHE A 23 -11.28 14.90 -14.18
C PHE A 23 -11.93 16.28 -13.99
N PRO A 24 -11.36 17.18 -13.18
CA PRO A 24 -11.73 18.58 -13.27
C PRO A 24 -11.41 19.03 -14.71
N SER A 25 -12.43 19.40 -15.43
CA SER A 25 -12.32 20.00 -16.76
C SER A 25 -11.94 21.46 -16.55
N ASP A 26 -10.64 21.77 -16.49
CA ASP A 26 -10.16 23.10 -16.83
C ASP A 26 -10.22 23.24 -18.35
N GLU A 27 -11.40 23.61 -18.85
CA GLU A 27 -11.59 23.99 -20.24
C GLU A 27 -11.51 25.51 -20.39
N PRO A 28 -10.66 26.01 -21.32
CA PRO A 28 -10.84 27.36 -21.83
C PRO A 28 -12.03 27.33 -22.80
N SER A 29 -12.99 28.17 -22.53
CA SER A 29 -14.23 28.37 -23.26
C SER A 29 -14.01 28.70 -24.75
N THR A 30 -14.22 27.71 -25.64
CA THR A 30 -14.54 27.96 -27.05
C THR A 30 -15.74 27.10 -27.46
N SER A 31 -16.85 27.78 -27.71
CA SER A 31 -18.21 27.27 -27.60
C SER A 31 -18.79 26.51 -28.79
N SER A 32 -18.02 25.90 -29.70
CA SER A 32 -18.61 25.12 -30.77
C SER A 32 -17.97 23.75 -31.03
N SER A 33 -16.73 23.52 -30.65
CA SER A 33 -16.07 22.20 -30.74
C SER A 33 -16.37 21.32 -29.54
N SER A 34 -16.62 21.92 -28.37
CA SER A 34 -16.92 21.24 -27.12
C SER A 34 -18.24 20.46 -27.14
N ALA A 35 -19.28 21.00 -27.76
CA ALA A 35 -20.57 20.31 -27.88
C ALA A 35 -20.47 19.05 -28.77
N ARG A 36 -19.69 19.10 -29.87
CA ARG A 36 -19.44 17.94 -30.73
C ARG A 36 -18.58 16.88 -30.03
N ALA A 37 -17.54 17.29 -29.28
CA ALA A 37 -16.73 16.39 -28.48
C ALA A 37 -17.51 15.76 -27.34
N GLY A 38 -18.41 16.53 -26.69
CA GLY A 38 -19.31 16.02 -25.66
C GLY A 38 -20.34 15.03 -26.20
N LEU A 39 -20.93 15.33 -27.39
CA LEU A 39 -21.87 14.42 -28.06
C LEU A 39 -21.17 13.14 -28.51
N HIS A 40 -19.93 13.23 -29.02
CA HIS A 40 -19.11 12.08 -29.39
C HIS A 40 -18.76 11.22 -28.17
N ARG A 41 -18.43 11.84 -27.04
CA ARG A 41 -18.20 11.11 -25.75
C ARG A 41 -19.47 10.38 -25.29
N LEU A 42 -20.65 10.99 -25.41
CA LEU A 42 -21.92 10.34 -25.08
C LEU A 42 -22.25 9.20 -26.05
N LEU A 43 -21.98 9.37 -27.33
CA LEU A 43 -22.16 8.33 -28.32
C LEU A 43 -21.20 7.16 -28.13
N VAL A 44 -19.93 7.43 -27.81
CA VAL A 44 -18.92 6.41 -27.46
C VAL A 44 -19.30 5.66 -26.18
N SER A 45 -19.83 6.38 -25.17
CA SER A 45 -20.31 5.81 -23.90
C SER A 45 -21.57 4.96 -24.06
N SER A 46 -22.43 5.28 -25.03
CA SER A 46 -23.71 4.59 -25.23
C SER A 46 -23.68 3.46 -26.27
N ALA A 47 -22.62 3.40 -27.09
CA ALA A 47 -22.48 2.37 -28.10
C ALA A 47 -21.93 1.07 -27.48
N ALA A 48 -22.83 0.23 -27.04
CA ALA A 48 -22.56 -1.12 -26.53
C ALA A 48 -21.95 -2.08 -27.57
N SER A 49 -21.65 -1.62 -28.79
CA SER A 49 -21.13 -2.47 -29.87
C SER A 49 -20.30 -1.68 -30.91
N TYR A 50 -19.05 -1.35 -30.52
CA TYR A 50 -18.06 -1.02 -31.56
C TYR A 50 -17.70 -2.30 -32.33
N SER A 51 -17.68 -2.23 -33.67
CA SER A 51 -17.21 -3.35 -34.48
C SER A 51 -15.70 -3.51 -34.31
N ASP A 52 -15.20 -4.73 -34.49
CA ASP A 52 -13.75 -5.02 -34.45
C ASP A 52 -13.00 -4.26 -35.57
N ASP A 53 -13.71 -3.86 -36.62
CA ASP A 53 -13.15 -3.06 -37.70
C ASP A 53 -12.76 -1.66 -37.20
N VAL A 54 -13.61 -1.00 -36.42
CA VAL A 54 -13.30 0.33 -35.83
C VAL A 54 -12.06 0.25 -34.95
N VAL A 55 -11.93 -0.80 -34.15
CA VAL A 55 -10.72 -0.98 -33.30
C VAL A 55 -9.48 -1.17 -34.18
N ARG A 56 -9.58 -1.95 -35.26
CA ARG A 56 -8.47 -2.15 -36.17
C ARG A 56 -8.08 -0.87 -36.93
N ASP A 57 -9.06 -0.06 -37.35
CA ASP A 57 -8.82 1.23 -38.00
C ASP A 57 -8.09 2.20 -37.06
N LEU A 58 -8.52 2.28 -35.77
CA LEU A 58 -7.85 3.08 -34.76
C LEU A 58 -6.41 2.60 -34.50
N ILE A 59 -6.16 1.30 -34.48
CA ILE A 59 -4.80 0.74 -34.36
C ILE A 59 -3.95 1.14 -35.57
N SER A 60 -4.50 1.02 -36.78
CA SER A 60 -3.83 1.43 -38.04
C SER A 60 -3.47 2.91 -38.02
N ASP A 61 -4.38 3.77 -37.53
CA ASP A 61 -4.13 5.21 -37.40
C ASP A 61 -2.96 5.51 -36.44
N ILE A 62 -2.83 4.74 -35.35
CA ILE A 62 -1.72 4.88 -34.39
C ILE A 62 -0.39 4.43 -34.99
N GLU A 63 -0.39 3.33 -35.76
CA GLU A 63 0.82 2.76 -36.39
C GLU A 63 1.31 3.53 -37.60
N SER A 64 0.44 4.33 -38.21
CA SER A 64 0.77 5.07 -39.41
C SER A 64 1.86 6.10 -39.18
N THR A 65 3.00 5.90 -39.79
CA THR A 65 4.14 6.85 -39.75
C THR A 65 3.89 8.10 -40.61
N THR A 66 2.89 8.06 -41.50
CA THR A 66 2.51 9.17 -42.38
C THR A 66 1.32 9.96 -41.87
N ALA A 67 0.62 9.45 -40.85
CA ALA A 67 -0.50 10.15 -40.24
C ALA A 67 -0.03 11.40 -39.52
N ALA A 68 -0.84 12.46 -39.54
CA ALA A 68 -0.61 13.63 -38.74
C ALA A 68 -0.67 13.24 -37.24
N ALA A 69 0.17 13.84 -36.43
CA ALA A 69 0.19 13.60 -34.96
C ALA A 69 -1.20 13.78 -34.32
N GLU A 70 -2.05 14.63 -34.91
CA GLU A 70 -3.42 14.83 -34.47
C GLU A 70 -4.31 13.60 -34.70
N THR A 71 -4.12 12.89 -35.81
CA THR A 71 -4.83 11.62 -36.11
C THR A 71 -4.43 10.55 -35.11
N GLN A 72 -3.13 10.40 -34.83
CA GLN A 72 -2.64 9.47 -33.83
C GLN A 72 -3.15 9.79 -32.43
N ARG A 73 -3.19 11.10 -32.04
CA ARG A 73 -3.75 11.53 -30.75
C ARG A 73 -5.22 11.18 -30.63
N ARG A 74 -6.02 11.45 -31.68
CA ARG A 74 -7.44 11.13 -31.68
C ARG A 74 -7.65 9.63 -31.55
N ALA A 75 -6.95 8.81 -32.33
CA ALA A 75 -7.08 7.36 -32.28
C ALA A 75 -6.69 6.78 -30.92
N ALA A 76 -5.58 7.24 -30.33
CA ALA A 76 -5.16 6.84 -29.00
C ALA A 76 -6.18 7.27 -27.93
N MET A 77 -6.74 8.47 -28.02
CA MET A 77 -7.79 8.94 -27.12
C MET A 77 -9.07 8.10 -27.23
N GLU A 78 -9.48 7.73 -28.42
CA GLU A 78 -10.67 6.90 -28.63
C GLU A 78 -10.47 5.50 -28.07
N LEU A 79 -9.34 4.82 -28.33
CA LEU A 79 -9.02 3.53 -27.73
C LEU A 79 -8.98 3.60 -26.20
N ARG A 80 -8.38 4.66 -25.64
CA ARG A 80 -8.36 4.90 -24.20
C ARG A 80 -9.77 5.02 -23.62
N LEU A 81 -10.67 5.77 -24.28
CA LEU A 81 -12.04 5.94 -23.84
C LEU A 81 -12.84 4.64 -23.92
N LEU A 82 -12.68 3.87 -25.01
CA LEU A 82 -13.30 2.55 -25.15
C LEU A 82 -12.85 1.59 -24.02
N ALA A 83 -11.56 1.55 -23.72
CA ALA A 83 -11.00 0.74 -22.67
C ALA A 83 -11.46 1.19 -21.26
N LYS A 84 -11.73 2.49 -21.05
CA LYS A 84 -12.12 3.05 -19.77
C LYS A 84 -13.45 2.50 -19.27
N HIS A 85 -14.44 2.45 -20.14
CA HIS A 85 -15.85 2.26 -19.75
C HIS A 85 -16.36 0.82 -19.83
N SER A 86 -15.70 -0.08 -20.60
CA SER A 86 -16.16 -1.46 -20.78
C SER A 86 -15.06 -2.49 -20.52
N PRO A 87 -15.27 -3.44 -19.58
CA PRO A 87 -14.38 -4.58 -19.42
C PRO A 87 -14.23 -5.41 -20.68
N GLU A 88 -15.31 -5.61 -21.44
CA GLU A 88 -15.33 -6.37 -22.71
C GLU A 88 -14.44 -5.68 -23.76
N ASN A 89 -14.53 -4.36 -23.88
CA ASN A 89 -13.69 -3.61 -24.81
C ASN A 89 -12.21 -3.72 -24.46
N ARG A 90 -11.83 -3.80 -23.17
CA ARG A 90 -10.43 -4.00 -22.76
C ARG A 90 -9.85 -5.27 -23.33
N LEU A 91 -10.61 -6.36 -23.29
CA LEU A 91 -10.18 -7.64 -23.83
C LEU A 91 -10.12 -7.58 -25.37
N ARG A 92 -11.18 -7.09 -26.03
CA ARG A 92 -11.26 -6.97 -27.50
C ARG A 92 -10.15 -6.09 -28.07
N ILE A 93 -9.85 -4.94 -27.45
CA ILE A 93 -8.78 -4.03 -27.87
C ILE A 93 -7.41 -4.74 -27.76
N ALA A 94 -7.18 -5.48 -26.68
CA ALA A 94 -5.96 -6.25 -26.50
C ALA A 94 -5.84 -7.40 -27.53
N GLU A 95 -6.93 -8.11 -27.81
CA GLU A 95 -7.00 -9.20 -28.79
C GLU A 95 -6.83 -8.70 -30.22
N ALA A 96 -7.30 -7.49 -30.51
CA ALA A 96 -7.05 -6.83 -31.79
C ALA A 96 -5.60 -6.38 -32.01
N GLY A 97 -4.72 -6.54 -30.97
CA GLY A 97 -3.30 -6.23 -31.10
C GLY A 97 -2.89 -4.81 -30.70
N ALA A 98 -3.75 -4.02 -30.05
CA ALA A 98 -3.49 -2.61 -29.72
C ALA A 98 -2.36 -2.42 -28.68
N ILE A 99 -2.00 -3.43 -27.87
CA ILE A 99 -1.02 -3.29 -26.80
C ILE A 99 0.33 -2.82 -27.33
N GLY A 100 0.86 -3.46 -28.40
CA GLY A 100 2.16 -3.08 -28.97
C GLY A 100 2.23 -1.63 -29.43
N PRO A 101 1.33 -1.16 -30.32
CA PRO A 101 1.23 0.23 -30.73
C PRO A 101 1.09 1.23 -29.56
N LEU A 102 0.26 0.92 -28.55
CA LEU A 102 0.09 1.77 -27.38
C LEU A 102 1.35 1.83 -26.52
N VAL A 103 2.09 0.71 -26.39
CA VAL A 103 3.41 0.68 -25.71
C VAL A 103 4.42 1.54 -26.48
N ALA A 104 4.41 1.53 -27.81
CA ALA A 104 5.26 2.38 -28.64
C ALA A 104 4.96 3.88 -28.39
N LEU A 105 3.68 4.27 -28.28
CA LEU A 105 3.28 5.65 -27.96
C LEU A 105 3.84 6.15 -26.62
N MET A 106 3.99 5.29 -25.62
CA MET A 106 4.61 5.68 -24.34
C MET A 106 6.06 6.18 -24.47
N SER A 107 6.70 5.93 -25.62
CA SER A 107 8.06 6.39 -25.93
C SER A 107 8.07 7.51 -26.95
N HIS A 108 6.92 8.01 -27.35
CA HIS A 108 6.81 9.09 -28.32
C HIS A 108 7.34 10.42 -27.74
N PRO A 109 8.03 11.27 -28.55
CA PRO A 109 8.53 12.57 -28.07
C PRO A 109 7.42 13.57 -27.72
N ASP A 110 6.24 13.45 -28.32
CA ASP A 110 5.06 14.24 -27.97
C ASP A 110 4.50 13.76 -26.62
N SER A 111 4.51 14.65 -25.63
CA SER A 111 4.09 14.35 -24.27
C SER A 111 2.60 14.01 -24.16
N GLN A 112 1.76 14.52 -25.05
CA GLN A 112 0.33 14.20 -25.09
C GLN A 112 0.11 12.78 -25.60
N LEU A 113 0.80 12.39 -26.67
CA LEU A 113 0.76 11.00 -27.18
C LEU A 113 1.30 10.02 -26.14
N GLN A 114 2.40 10.37 -25.47
CA GLN A 114 2.93 9.58 -24.36
C GLN A 114 1.88 9.38 -23.26
N GLU A 115 1.21 10.44 -22.84
CA GLU A 115 0.16 10.39 -21.82
C GLU A 115 -1.04 9.55 -22.25
N GLN A 116 -1.47 9.66 -23.50
CA GLN A 116 -2.55 8.81 -24.03
C GLN A 116 -2.15 7.34 -24.00
N GLY A 117 -0.92 7.00 -24.42
CA GLY A 117 -0.40 5.63 -24.38
C GLY A 117 -0.36 5.07 -22.95
N VAL A 118 0.19 5.82 -22.00
CA VAL A 118 0.24 5.43 -20.58
C VAL A 118 -1.16 5.19 -20.02
N THR A 119 -2.09 6.10 -20.31
CA THR A 119 -3.46 6.01 -19.78
C THR A 119 -4.23 4.85 -20.42
N ALA A 120 -4.02 4.60 -21.71
CA ALA A 120 -4.64 3.46 -22.39
C ALA A 120 -4.12 2.12 -21.82
N ILE A 121 -2.82 1.98 -21.63
CA ILE A 121 -2.21 0.81 -21.00
C ILE A 121 -2.70 0.62 -19.56
N LEU A 122 -2.82 1.69 -18.77
CA LEU A 122 -3.46 1.61 -17.45
C LEU A 122 -4.88 1.05 -17.55
N ASN A 123 -5.72 1.57 -18.46
CA ASN A 123 -7.10 1.10 -18.61
C ASN A 123 -7.15 -0.38 -19.03
N LEU A 124 -6.28 -0.80 -19.96
CA LEU A 124 -6.20 -2.21 -20.37
C LEU A 124 -5.73 -3.13 -19.24
N SER A 125 -4.85 -2.65 -18.35
CA SER A 125 -4.34 -3.41 -17.19
C SER A 125 -5.37 -3.67 -16.08
N LEU A 126 -6.56 -3.07 -16.18
CA LEU A 126 -7.71 -3.38 -15.32
C LEU A 126 -8.30 -4.77 -15.60
N CYS A 127 -8.00 -5.36 -16.77
CA CYS A 127 -8.35 -6.72 -17.12
C CYS A 127 -7.19 -7.65 -16.77
N GLU A 128 -7.47 -8.72 -16.01
CA GLU A 128 -6.43 -9.63 -15.52
C GLU A 128 -5.69 -10.30 -16.67
N GLU A 129 -6.42 -10.72 -17.68
CA GLU A 129 -5.92 -11.41 -18.88
C GLU A 129 -4.95 -10.55 -19.70
N ASN A 130 -5.05 -9.24 -19.57
CA ASN A 130 -4.19 -8.30 -20.31
C ASN A 130 -2.85 -8.02 -19.62
N LYS A 131 -2.73 -8.24 -18.29
CA LYS A 131 -1.54 -7.87 -17.53
C LYS A 131 -0.26 -8.56 -18.04
N GLY A 132 -0.34 -9.87 -18.28
CA GLY A 132 0.75 -10.63 -18.89
C GLY A 132 1.10 -10.11 -20.28
N ARG A 133 0.10 -9.93 -21.16
CA ARG A 133 0.28 -9.40 -22.53
C ARG A 133 0.95 -8.02 -22.53
N ILE A 134 0.58 -7.14 -21.59
CA ILE A 134 1.19 -5.81 -21.43
C ILE A 134 2.66 -5.92 -21.02
N ALA A 135 2.99 -6.82 -20.10
CA ALA A 135 4.36 -7.07 -19.67
C ALA A 135 5.21 -7.66 -20.82
N ASP A 136 4.67 -8.65 -21.54
CA ASP A 136 5.32 -9.31 -22.68
C ASP A 136 5.57 -8.35 -23.85
N ALA A 137 4.67 -7.38 -24.07
CA ALA A 137 4.86 -6.29 -25.01
C ALA A 137 5.94 -5.27 -24.58
N GLY A 138 6.58 -5.47 -23.43
CA GLY A 138 7.69 -4.63 -22.96
C GLY A 138 7.27 -3.30 -22.34
N ALA A 139 6.05 -3.16 -21.83
CA ALA A 139 5.51 -1.93 -21.27
C ALA A 139 6.27 -1.41 -20.01
N ILE A 140 6.94 -2.29 -19.26
CA ILE A 140 7.58 -1.94 -18.00
C ILE A 140 8.59 -0.78 -18.15
N ARG A 141 9.50 -0.85 -19.14
CA ARG A 141 10.53 0.20 -19.35
C ARG A 141 9.93 1.55 -19.78
N PRO A 142 9.02 1.62 -20.75
CA PRO A 142 8.30 2.85 -21.07
C PRO A 142 7.53 3.45 -19.89
N LEU A 143 6.87 2.62 -19.05
CA LEU A 143 6.20 3.06 -17.83
C LEU A 143 7.19 3.67 -16.82
N VAL A 144 8.37 3.08 -16.62
CA VAL A 144 9.43 3.68 -15.76
C VAL A 144 9.85 5.05 -16.30
N ARG A 145 9.99 5.19 -17.62
CA ARG A 145 10.34 6.48 -18.24
C ARG A 145 9.24 7.51 -18.02
N ALA A 146 7.98 7.14 -18.27
CA ALA A 146 6.83 8.00 -18.04
C ALA A 146 6.72 8.44 -16.57
N LEU A 147 7.01 7.54 -15.63
CA LEU A 147 7.03 7.83 -14.18
C LEU A 147 8.12 8.83 -13.80
N ARG A 148 9.29 8.80 -14.48
CA ARG A 148 10.40 9.70 -14.22
C ARG A 148 10.19 11.09 -14.81
N SER A 149 9.76 11.18 -16.04
CA SER A 149 9.84 12.40 -16.86
C SER A 149 8.54 12.73 -17.61
N GLY A 150 7.47 11.99 -17.42
CA GLY A 150 6.19 12.27 -18.03
C GLY A 150 5.48 13.47 -17.42
N THR A 151 4.37 13.87 -18.02
CA THR A 151 3.45 14.86 -17.43
C THR A 151 3.01 14.42 -16.03
N PRO A 152 2.52 15.32 -15.18
CA PRO A 152 1.98 14.92 -13.87
C PRO A 152 0.96 13.78 -13.97
N VAL A 153 0.06 13.86 -14.95
CA VAL A 153 -0.96 12.82 -15.23
C VAL A 153 -0.32 11.51 -15.68
N ALA A 154 0.66 11.57 -16.57
CA ALA A 154 1.37 10.37 -17.02
C ALA A 154 2.13 9.68 -15.87
N ARG A 155 2.75 10.46 -14.95
CA ARG A 155 3.43 9.91 -13.77
C ARG A 155 2.46 9.20 -12.82
N GLU A 156 1.33 9.83 -12.51
CA GLU A 156 0.30 9.22 -11.66
C GLU A 156 -0.29 7.95 -12.30
N ASN A 157 -0.65 8.01 -13.59
CA ASN A 157 -1.19 6.87 -14.31
C ASN A 157 -0.18 5.73 -14.46
N ALA A 158 1.11 6.03 -14.62
CA ALA A 158 2.18 5.02 -14.64
C ALA A 158 2.32 4.33 -13.26
N ALA A 159 2.23 5.07 -12.15
CA ALA A 159 2.23 4.49 -10.81
C ALA A 159 1.03 3.55 -10.62
N CYS A 160 -0.16 3.97 -11.04
CA CYS A 160 -1.35 3.12 -11.00
C CYS A 160 -1.23 1.89 -11.90
N ALA A 161 -0.64 2.01 -13.11
CA ALA A 161 -0.37 0.86 -13.97
C ALA A 161 0.60 -0.14 -13.31
N PHE A 162 1.64 0.34 -12.63
CA PHE A 162 2.53 -0.53 -11.84
C PHE A 162 1.80 -1.23 -10.71
N PHE A 163 0.89 -0.56 -10.00
CA PHE A 163 0.04 -1.22 -9.01
C PHE A 163 -0.75 -2.38 -9.64
N ARG A 164 -1.39 -2.16 -10.78
CA ARG A 164 -2.18 -3.20 -11.47
C ARG A 164 -1.30 -4.38 -11.93
N LEU A 165 -0.15 -4.10 -12.52
CA LEU A 165 0.78 -5.14 -12.96
C LEU A 165 1.42 -5.90 -11.77
N ALA A 166 1.70 -5.23 -10.65
CA ALA A 166 2.27 -5.83 -9.45
C ALA A 166 1.31 -6.78 -8.72
N GLN A 167 0.02 -6.80 -9.06
CA GLN A 167 -0.92 -7.82 -8.58
C GLN A 167 -0.56 -9.23 -9.07
N MET A 168 0.19 -9.33 -10.19
CA MET A 168 0.80 -10.59 -10.63
C MET A 168 2.15 -10.78 -9.92
N ASP A 169 2.28 -11.87 -9.15
CA ASP A 169 3.48 -12.16 -8.36
C ASP A 169 4.75 -12.23 -9.21
N GLU A 170 4.63 -12.79 -10.41
CA GLU A 170 5.73 -12.98 -11.36
C GLU A 170 6.31 -11.64 -11.84
N LEU A 171 5.49 -10.59 -11.91
CA LEU A 171 5.90 -9.29 -12.39
C LEU A 171 6.56 -8.42 -11.31
N ARG A 172 6.32 -8.67 -10.03
CA ARG A 172 6.86 -7.85 -8.92
C ARG A 172 8.37 -7.73 -8.94
N ALA A 173 9.06 -8.86 -9.11
CA ALA A 173 10.51 -8.88 -9.19
C ALA A 173 11.04 -8.17 -10.46
N ALA A 174 10.39 -8.36 -11.60
CA ALA A 174 10.76 -7.71 -12.85
C ALA A 174 10.58 -6.19 -12.78
N ILE A 175 9.44 -5.72 -12.22
CA ILE A 175 9.16 -4.30 -12.00
C ILE A 175 10.21 -3.70 -11.04
N GLY A 176 10.53 -4.37 -9.94
CA GLY A 176 11.56 -3.90 -9.00
C GLY A 176 12.94 -3.75 -9.65
N ARG A 177 13.36 -4.75 -10.46
CA ARG A 177 14.63 -4.70 -11.21
C ARG A 177 14.65 -3.70 -12.33
N SER A 178 13.51 -3.29 -12.86
CA SER A 178 13.43 -2.31 -13.96
C SER A 178 13.81 -0.87 -13.54
N GLY A 179 13.97 -0.62 -12.24
CA GLY A 179 14.24 0.69 -11.70
C GLY A 179 12.98 1.54 -11.48
N ALA A 180 11.81 0.90 -11.26
CA ALA A 180 10.55 1.59 -10.97
C ALA A 180 10.48 2.13 -9.53
N ILE A 181 11.19 1.52 -8.56
CA ILE A 181 11.08 1.87 -7.15
C ILE A 181 11.55 3.30 -6.86
N PRO A 182 12.75 3.77 -7.26
CA PRO A 182 13.19 5.12 -6.97
C PRO A 182 12.22 6.21 -7.47
N PRO A 183 11.72 6.19 -8.72
CA PRO A 183 10.76 7.21 -9.15
C PRO A 183 9.37 7.07 -8.51
N LEU A 184 8.96 5.88 -8.02
CA LEU A 184 7.77 5.75 -7.18
C LEU A 184 7.98 6.42 -5.81
N VAL A 185 9.16 6.28 -5.19
CA VAL A 185 9.50 6.98 -3.95
C VAL A 185 9.51 8.49 -4.18
N ALA A 186 10.10 8.98 -5.27
CA ALA A 186 10.09 10.40 -5.60
C ALA A 186 8.66 10.93 -5.84
N LEU A 187 7.76 10.14 -6.45
CA LEU A 187 6.36 10.53 -6.62
C LEU A 187 5.60 10.51 -5.27
N LEU A 188 5.94 9.59 -4.37
CA LEU A 188 5.39 9.55 -3.01
C LEU A 188 5.80 10.80 -2.20
N GLU A 189 7.03 11.27 -2.35
CA GLU A 189 7.59 12.44 -1.67
C GLU A 189 6.99 13.74 -2.20
N SER A 190 7.05 13.96 -3.51
CA SER A 190 6.84 15.27 -4.15
C SER A 190 5.57 15.37 -5.00
N GLY A 191 4.84 14.27 -5.19
CA GLY A 191 3.63 14.25 -6.01
C GLY A 191 2.44 14.96 -5.37
N GLY A 192 1.40 15.24 -6.19
CA GLY A 192 0.09 15.62 -5.67
C GLY A 192 -0.54 14.47 -4.86
N ILE A 193 -1.61 14.76 -4.13
CA ILE A 193 -2.26 13.78 -3.23
C ILE A 193 -2.66 12.48 -3.97
N ARG A 194 -3.10 12.57 -5.22
CA ARG A 194 -3.40 11.41 -6.05
C ARG A 194 -2.13 10.61 -6.35
N GLY A 195 -1.07 11.29 -6.83
CA GLY A 195 0.20 10.65 -7.13
C GLY A 195 0.83 9.98 -5.91
N LYS A 196 0.76 10.61 -4.74
CA LYS A 196 1.19 10.03 -3.47
C LYS A 196 0.42 8.75 -3.13
N LYS A 197 -0.92 8.76 -3.29
CA LYS A 197 -1.78 7.60 -3.05
C LYS A 197 -1.48 6.46 -4.01
N ASP A 198 -1.34 6.74 -5.30
CA ASP A 198 -1.06 5.75 -6.34
C ASP A 198 0.36 5.15 -6.16
N ALA A 199 1.35 5.98 -5.84
CA ALA A 199 2.71 5.55 -5.55
C ALA A 199 2.78 4.67 -4.29
N ALA A 200 2.12 5.07 -3.19
CA ALA A 200 2.07 4.27 -1.97
C ALA A 200 1.43 2.90 -2.22
N THR A 201 0.36 2.85 -3.01
CA THR A 201 -0.34 1.61 -3.35
C THR A 201 0.54 0.69 -4.21
N ALA A 202 1.22 1.24 -5.24
CA ALA A 202 2.14 0.47 -6.07
C ALA A 202 3.34 -0.05 -5.27
N LEU A 203 3.92 0.79 -4.41
CA LEU A 203 5.01 0.39 -3.52
C LEU A 203 4.57 -0.73 -2.57
N PHE A 204 3.39 -0.63 -1.96
CA PHE A 204 2.89 -1.67 -1.06
C PHE A 204 2.84 -3.05 -1.72
N GLU A 205 2.32 -3.15 -2.96
CA GLU A 205 2.31 -4.41 -3.72
C GLU A 205 3.73 -4.90 -4.05
N LEU A 206 4.60 -4.01 -4.49
CA LEU A 206 5.97 -4.35 -4.85
C LEU A 206 6.80 -4.82 -3.64
N LEU A 207 6.53 -4.29 -2.45
CA LEU A 207 7.24 -4.61 -1.21
C LEU A 207 6.88 -5.96 -0.61
N SER A 208 6.02 -6.76 -1.22
CA SER A 208 5.85 -8.18 -0.87
C SER A 208 7.14 -8.99 -1.10
N SER A 209 8.02 -8.55 -2.00
CA SER A 209 9.35 -9.14 -2.24
C SER A 209 10.42 -8.53 -1.34
N ARG A 210 11.24 -9.38 -0.67
CA ARG A 210 12.37 -8.93 0.16
C ARG A 210 13.35 -8.04 -0.61
N GLU A 211 13.69 -8.41 -1.84
CA GLU A 211 14.60 -7.63 -2.68
C GLU A 211 14.07 -6.22 -2.96
N ASN A 212 12.78 -6.09 -3.19
CA ASN A 212 12.15 -4.79 -3.42
C ASN A 212 12.11 -3.94 -2.16
N LYS A 213 11.97 -4.54 -0.97
CA LYS A 213 12.08 -3.83 0.32
C LYS A 213 13.46 -3.20 0.47
N VAL A 214 14.52 -3.97 0.21
CA VAL A 214 15.90 -3.45 0.27
C VAL A 214 16.10 -2.30 -0.72
N ARG A 215 15.67 -2.47 -1.99
CA ARG A 215 15.75 -1.38 -3.00
C ARG A 215 14.99 -0.13 -2.59
N ALA A 216 13.86 -0.28 -1.91
CA ALA A 216 13.08 0.86 -1.44
C ALA A 216 13.79 1.59 -0.29
N VAL A 217 14.40 0.84 0.64
CA VAL A 217 15.25 1.42 1.70
C VAL A 217 16.42 2.19 1.11
N GLU A 218 17.15 1.60 0.16
CA GLU A 218 18.24 2.25 -0.57
C GLU A 218 17.78 3.51 -1.34
N SER A 219 16.50 3.58 -1.69
CA SER A 219 15.90 4.75 -2.36
C SER A 219 15.40 5.83 -1.39
N GLY A 220 15.63 5.71 -0.07
CA GLY A 220 15.25 6.70 0.93
C GLY A 220 13.77 6.70 1.32
N ILE A 221 13.04 5.60 1.08
CA ILE A 221 11.59 5.52 1.34
C ILE A 221 11.24 5.79 2.81
N VAL A 222 12.12 5.39 3.75
CA VAL A 222 11.84 5.46 5.18
C VAL A 222 11.56 6.90 5.61
N ARG A 223 12.45 7.83 5.26
CA ARG A 223 12.29 9.26 5.59
C ARG A 223 10.98 9.81 5.05
N THR A 224 10.71 9.58 3.77
CA THR A 224 9.45 10.02 3.13
C THR A 224 8.22 9.49 3.86
N LEU A 225 8.23 8.22 4.30
CA LEU A 225 7.11 7.62 5.02
C LEU A 225 6.94 8.20 6.42
N LEU A 226 8.03 8.45 7.14
CA LEU A 226 7.98 9.06 8.47
C LEU A 226 7.44 10.49 8.40
N ASP A 227 7.88 11.29 7.42
CA ASP A 227 7.36 12.64 7.21
C ASP A 227 5.85 12.63 6.90
N LEU A 228 5.37 11.68 6.08
CA LEU A 228 3.95 11.51 5.78
C LEU A 228 3.11 11.00 6.95
N ILE A 229 3.70 10.25 7.88
CA ILE A 229 3.03 9.78 9.10
C ILE A 229 2.93 10.93 10.11
N ALA A 230 3.98 11.74 10.25
CA ALA A 230 4.02 12.88 11.16
C ALA A 230 3.07 14.01 10.73
N ASP A 231 2.78 14.14 9.43
CA ASP A 231 1.81 15.12 8.91
C ASP A 231 0.38 14.53 8.91
N SER A 232 -0.36 14.78 10.00
CA SER A 232 -1.74 14.30 10.16
C SER A 232 -2.71 14.84 9.09
N GLU A 233 -2.42 16.00 8.51
CA GLU A 233 -3.26 16.65 7.49
C GLU A 233 -2.95 16.15 6.06
N SER A 234 -1.87 15.41 5.87
CA SER A 234 -1.47 14.87 4.57
C SER A 234 -2.52 13.97 3.90
N GLY A 235 -3.42 13.37 4.70
CA GLY A 235 -4.34 12.33 4.24
C GLY A 235 -3.62 11.04 3.79
N MET A 236 -2.34 10.87 4.19
CA MET A 236 -1.49 9.74 3.81
C MET A 236 -1.09 8.84 4.98
N VAL A 237 -1.39 9.24 6.23
CA VAL A 237 -0.93 8.56 7.46
C VAL A 237 -1.17 7.04 7.40
N ASP A 238 -2.39 6.62 7.07
CA ASP A 238 -2.72 5.19 7.01
C ASP A 238 -1.86 4.45 5.98
N LYS A 239 -1.82 4.96 4.73
CA LYS A 239 -1.05 4.32 3.67
C LYS A 239 0.45 4.30 3.98
N ALA A 240 0.99 5.42 4.46
CA ALA A 240 2.40 5.53 4.82
C ALA A 240 2.77 4.56 5.96
N ALA A 241 1.93 4.44 6.99
CA ALA A 241 2.17 3.51 8.10
C ALA A 241 2.17 2.04 7.65
N TYR A 242 1.26 1.63 6.75
CA TYR A 242 1.26 0.27 6.21
C TYR A 242 2.49 -0.02 5.32
N VAL A 243 2.89 0.94 4.48
CA VAL A 243 4.11 0.80 3.67
C VAL A 243 5.35 0.74 4.56
N LEU A 244 5.45 1.58 5.61
CA LEU A 244 6.55 1.54 6.57
C LEU A 244 6.61 0.19 7.28
N HIS A 245 5.47 -0.36 7.70
CA HIS A 245 5.43 -1.69 8.30
C HIS A 245 6.04 -2.75 7.37
N SER A 246 5.68 -2.75 6.07
CA SER A 246 6.28 -3.66 5.10
C SER A 246 7.79 -3.46 4.95
N VAL A 247 8.28 -2.23 5.07
CA VAL A 247 9.72 -1.90 4.98
C VAL A 247 10.48 -2.41 6.21
N VAL A 248 9.95 -2.26 7.44
CA VAL A 248 10.64 -2.69 8.66
C VAL A 248 10.63 -4.21 8.88
N GLU A 249 9.97 -4.99 8.04
CA GLU A 249 10.09 -6.45 8.06
C GLU A 249 11.50 -6.93 7.67
N VAL A 250 12.33 -6.09 7.01
CA VAL A 250 13.74 -6.39 6.72
C VAL A 250 14.67 -5.65 7.66
N ALA A 251 15.84 -6.24 7.93
CA ALA A 251 16.82 -5.69 8.86
C ALA A 251 17.29 -4.29 8.45
N GLU A 252 17.52 -4.09 7.17
CA GLU A 252 17.93 -2.82 6.58
C GLU A 252 16.90 -1.71 6.85
N GLY A 253 15.61 -2.04 6.70
CA GLY A 253 14.51 -1.12 6.97
C GLY A 253 14.38 -0.78 8.45
N ARG A 254 14.58 -1.77 9.35
CA ARG A 254 14.59 -1.53 10.80
C ARG A 254 15.73 -0.59 11.21
N ALA A 255 16.93 -0.81 10.67
CA ALA A 255 18.09 0.02 10.98
C ALA A 255 17.82 1.48 10.60
N VAL A 256 17.44 1.73 9.35
CA VAL A 256 17.16 3.08 8.86
C VAL A 256 15.99 3.73 9.61
N ALA A 257 14.92 2.97 9.92
CA ALA A 257 13.79 3.51 10.68
C ALA A 257 14.19 3.96 12.11
N VAL A 258 15.17 3.29 12.73
CA VAL A 258 15.68 3.67 14.05
C VAL A 258 16.66 4.84 13.94
N GLU A 259 17.47 4.91 12.89
CA GLU A 259 18.42 5.99 12.62
C GLU A 259 17.72 7.31 12.28
N GLU A 260 16.58 7.24 11.58
CA GLU A 260 15.79 8.41 11.15
C GLU A 260 14.66 8.77 12.12
N ASP A 261 14.83 8.44 13.40
CA ASP A 261 13.89 8.76 14.49
C ASP A 261 12.44 8.28 14.25
N GLY A 262 12.30 7.15 13.58
CA GLY A 262 10.98 6.54 13.35
C GLY A 262 10.34 5.99 14.63
N VAL A 263 11.11 5.69 15.68
CA VAL A 263 10.55 5.19 16.93
C VAL A 263 9.64 6.21 17.61
N PRO A 264 10.05 7.48 17.86
CA PRO A 264 9.14 8.50 18.41
C PRO A 264 7.89 8.71 17.55
N VAL A 265 8.02 8.77 16.21
CA VAL A 265 6.86 8.91 15.30
C VAL A 265 5.86 7.76 15.45
N LEU A 266 6.34 6.52 15.58
CA LEU A 266 5.48 5.36 15.79
C LEU A 266 4.86 5.33 17.19
N VAL A 267 5.56 5.80 18.23
CA VAL A 267 5.02 5.93 19.58
C VAL A 267 3.91 6.99 19.61
N GLU A 268 4.13 8.15 19.00
CA GLU A 268 3.11 9.19 18.86
C GLU A 268 1.88 8.67 18.08
N LEU A 269 2.08 7.98 16.95
CA LEU A 269 0.99 7.37 16.19
C LEU A 269 0.21 6.35 17.04
N MET A 270 0.87 5.64 17.95
CA MET A 270 0.23 4.71 18.87
C MET A 270 -0.59 5.44 19.94
N GLU A 271 -0.20 6.65 20.36
CA GLU A 271 -0.89 7.44 21.38
C GLU A 271 -2.11 8.17 20.82
N VAL A 272 -1.96 8.90 19.71
CA VAL A 272 -3.00 9.80 19.20
C VAL A 272 -3.77 9.26 18.00
N GLY A 273 -3.23 8.29 17.28
CA GLY A 273 -3.80 7.76 16.05
C GLY A 273 -5.17 7.07 16.22
N THR A 274 -5.81 6.78 15.12
CA THR A 274 -7.02 5.93 15.03
C THR A 274 -6.73 4.50 15.50
N SER A 275 -7.76 3.72 15.79
CA SER A 275 -7.57 2.32 16.22
C SER A 275 -6.74 1.49 15.22
N ARG A 276 -6.85 1.78 13.94
CA ARG A 276 -6.12 1.12 12.86
C ARG A 276 -4.65 1.58 12.81
N GLN A 277 -4.42 2.88 12.94
CA GLN A 277 -3.09 3.46 13.02
C GLN A 277 -2.33 2.96 14.25
N LYS A 278 -3.00 2.90 15.40
CA LYS A 278 -2.42 2.32 16.62
C LYS A 278 -2.01 0.87 16.45
N GLU A 279 -2.83 0.07 15.78
CA GLU A 279 -2.52 -1.33 15.52
C GLU A 279 -1.28 -1.50 14.64
N ILE A 280 -1.20 -0.75 13.53
CA ILE A 280 -0.04 -0.85 12.62
C ILE A 280 1.23 -0.28 13.27
N ALA A 281 1.13 0.76 14.09
CA ALA A 281 2.26 1.28 14.87
C ALA A 281 2.83 0.22 15.83
N VAL A 282 1.96 -0.48 16.58
CA VAL A 282 2.36 -1.58 17.46
C VAL A 282 3.06 -2.70 16.70
N ARG A 283 2.53 -3.09 15.52
CA ARG A 283 3.16 -4.11 14.66
C ARG A 283 4.55 -3.67 14.19
N SER A 284 4.69 -2.42 13.76
CA SER A 284 5.97 -1.88 13.29
C SER A 284 7.00 -1.80 14.42
N LEU A 285 6.61 -1.36 15.60
CA LEU A 285 7.47 -1.36 16.80
C LEU A 285 7.86 -2.79 17.22
N TYR A 286 6.96 -3.76 17.08
CA TYR A 286 7.28 -5.16 17.34
C TYR A 286 8.36 -5.68 16.39
N GLU A 287 8.23 -5.45 15.08
CA GLU A 287 9.25 -5.83 14.10
C GLU A 287 10.60 -5.18 14.40
N ILE A 288 10.63 -3.89 14.75
CA ILE A 288 11.84 -3.16 15.12
C ILE A 288 12.50 -3.78 16.36
N CYS A 289 11.69 -4.16 17.37
CA CYS A 289 12.20 -4.71 18.64
C CYS A 289 12.62 -6.18 18.56
N SER A 290 12.12 -6.96 17.60
CA SER A 290 12.16 -8.42 17.62
C SER A 290 13.55 -8.99 17.75
N GLU A 291 14.53 -8.44 17.04
CA GLU A 291 15.89 -9.00 16.96
C GLU A 291 16.97 -8.18 17.70
N SER A 292 16.67 -6.96 18.18
CA SER A 292 17.69 -6.06 18.74
C SER A 292 17.37 -5.60 20.15
N ALA A 293 18.23 -5.96 21.13
CA ALA A 293 18.15 -5.45 22.48
C ALA A 293 18.39 -3.92 22.58
N ALA A 294 19.20 -3.37 21.68
CA ALA A 294 19.45 -1.92 21.62
C ALA A 294 18.19 -1.18 21.16
N TYR A 295 17.49 -1.69 20.15
CA TYR A 295 16.24 -1.09 19.66
C TYR A 295 15.13 -1.19 20.74
N ARG A 296 15.04 -2.30 21.48
CA ARG A 296 14.13 -2.43 22.63
C ARG A 296 14.34 -1.33 23.66
N LYS A 297 15.63 -1.05 24.02
CA LYS A 297 15.97 0.03 24.95
C LYS A 297 15.53 1.40 24.42
N LYS A 298 15.76 1.68 23.11
CA LYS A 298 15.32 2.94 22.50
C LYS A 298 13.80 3.07 22.54
N VAL A 299 13.04 2.05 22.18
CA VAL A 299 11.57 2.05 22.21
C VAL A 299 11.02 2.27 23.62
N VAL A 300 11.65 1.67 24.63
CA VAL A 300 11.30 1.91 26.06
C VAL A 300 11.58 3.34 26.47
N HIS A 301 12.74 3.88 26.07
CA HIS A 301 13.15 5.26 26.37
C HIS A 301 12.19 6.29 25.76
N GLU A 302 11.69 6.04 24.57
CA GLU A 302 10.70 6.89 23.89
C GLU A 302 9.27 6.78 24.45
N GLY A 303 9.06 6.07 25.55
CA GLY A 303 7.79 6.06 26.28
C GLY A 303 6.75 5.08 25.74
N ALA A 304 7.14 4.07 24.98
CA ALA A 304 6.20 3.08 24.42
C ALA A 304 5.42 2.28 25.48
N ILE A 305 5.99 2.05 26.67
CA ILE A 305 5.34 1.22 27.71
C ILE A 305 4.04 1.86 28.24
N PRO A 306 4.00 3.14 28.67
CA PRO A 306 2.75 3.78 29.07
C PRO A 306 1.66 3.76 27.99
N ALA A 307 2.03 4.04 26.73
CA ALA A 307 1.13 4.03 25.60
C ALA A 307 0.54 2.62 25.34
N LEU A 308 1.35 1.57 25.42
CA LEU A 308 0.91 0.17 25.30
C LEU A 308 -0.04 -0.24 26.42
N ILE A 309 0.24 0.17 27.68
CA ILE A 309 -0.65 -0.09 28.83
C ILE A 309 -2.00 0.60 28.61
N SER A 310 -2.01 1.86 28.19
CA SER A 310 -3.24 2.61 27.87
C SER A 310 -4.07 1.90 26.79
N LEU A 311 -3.41 1.41 25.72
CA LEU A 311 -4.07 0.64 24.66
C LEU A 311 -4.68 -0.67 25.16
N SER A 312 -3.99 -1.39 26.06
CA SER A 312 -4.50 -2.65 26.62
C SER A 312 -5.77 -2.42 27.42
N GLN A 313 -5.85 -1.33 28.15
CA GLN A 313 -7.02 -0.97 28.98
C GLN A 313 -8.21 -0.49 28.12
N SER A 314 -7.97 0.21 27.02
CA SER A 314 -9.02 0.74 26.14
C SER A 314 -9.84 -0.36 25.45
N LYS A 315 -9.21 -1.45 25.05
CA LYS A 315 -9.89 -2.61 24.42
C LYS A 315 -10.77 -3.37 25.42
N THR A 316 -10.33 -3.46 26.69
CA THR A 316 -11.09 -4.15 27.74
C THR A 316 -12.42 -3.46 28.05
N ASN A 317 -12.47 -2.14 27.97
CA ASN A 317 -13.70 -1.36 28.19
C ASN A 317 -14.72 -1.52 27.05
N LYS A 318 -14.26 -1.66 25.79
CA LYS A 318 -15.14 -1.95 24.64
C LYS A 318 -15.68 -3.39 24.65
N ALA A 319 -14.86 -4.36 25.07
CA ALA A 319 -15.29 -5.75 25.20
C ALA A 319 -16.35 -5.91 26.31
N LYS A 320 -16.15 -5.27 27.47
CA LYS A 320 -17.14 -5.28 28.58
C LYS A 320 -18.49 -4.67 28.16
N LYS A 321 -18.48 -3.65 27.30
CA LYS A 321 -19.72 -3.01 26.81
C LYS A 321 -20.49 -3.88 25.81
N LYS A 322 -19.83 -4.86 25.15
CA LYS A 322 -20.43 -5.75 24.16
C LYS A 322 -20.98 -7.06 24.74
N VAL A 323 -20.53 -7.46 25.93
CA VAL A 323 -20.98 -8.68 26.64
C VAL A 323 -22.32 -8.49 27.36
N GLY A 324 -22.80 -7.26 27.51
CA GLY A 324 -24.09 -6.92 28.14
C GLY A 324 -25.33 -7.15 27.28
N GLY A 325 -25.24 -7.71 26.10
CA GLY A 325 -26.41 -7.92 25.23
C GLY A 325 -26.17 -8.88 24.08
N GLY A 326 -26.31 -10.18 24.33
CA GLY A 326 -26.36 -11.15 23.22
C GLY A 326 -26.02 -12.58 23.62
N THR A 327 -26.96 -13.45 23.47
CA THR A 327 -27.00 -14.88 23.73
C THR A 327 -25.91 -15.69 23.01
N LEU A 328 -25.38 -16.67 23.75
CA LEU A 328 -24.43 -17.70 23.30
C LEU A 328 -25.01 -18.57 22.17
N THR A 329 -24.20 -18.77 21.13
CA THR A 329 -24.34 -19.94 20.23
C THR A 329 -22.97 -20.64 20.11
N THR A 330 -23.04 -21.96 20.12
CA THR A 330 -22.08 -23.03 20.33
C THR A 330 -20.86 -23.09 19.42
N PRO A 331 -19.73 -23.70 19.86
CA PRO A 331 -18.49 -23.82 19.08
C PRO A 331 -18.45 -25.05 18.19
N HIS A 332 -17.86 -24.92 17.00
CA HIS A 332 -17.50 -26.02 16.10
C HIS A 332 -16.04 -26.44 16.32
N PRO A 333 -15.72 -27.73 16.26
CA PRO A 333 -14.39 -28.24 16.57
C PRO A 333 -13.49 -28.33 15.32
N TYR A 334 -12.25 -27.83 15.40
CA TYR A 334 -11.18 -28.14 14.45
C TYR A 334 -9.94 -28.64 15.17
N PRO A 335 -9.21 -29.61 14.56
CA PRO A 335 -8.08 -30.28 15.20
C PRO A 335 -6.80 -29.44 15.17
N ALA A 336 -5.98 -29.63 16.19
CA ALA A 336 -4.70 -28.98 16.40
C ALA A 336 -3.64 -29.40 15.36
N VAL A 337 -3.01 -28.41 14.71
CA VAL A 337 -1.74 -28.56 13.97
C VAL A 337 -0.82 -27.43 14.47
N PRO A 338 0.43 -27.74 14.86
CA PRO A 338 1.35 -26.73 15.36
C PRO A 338 1.94 -25.97 14.19
N THR A 339 1.62 -24.69 14.10
CA THR A 339 2.19 -23.77 13.12
C THR A 339 2.87 -22.60 13.82
N PRO A 340 4.04 -22.15 13.30
CA PRO A 340 4.89 -21.16 13.97
C PRO A 340 4.22 -19.78 14.01
N LEU A 341 4.74 -18.93 14.88
CA LEU A 341 4.33 -17.56 15.26
C LEU A 341 3.65 -16.68 14.17
N ARG A 342 3.78 -17.02 12.91
CA ARG A 342 3.16 -16.33 11.77
C ARG A 342 1.62 -16.37 11.75
N TYR A 343 1.00 -17.38 12.38
CA TYR A 343 -0.46 -17.56 12.41
C TYR A 343 -1.14 -16.74 13.53
N LEU A 344 -0.41 -16.42 14.59
CA LEU A 344 -0.92 -15.60 15.71
C LEU A 344 -1.02 -14.10 15.38
N LEU A 345 -0.37 -13.66 14.30
CA LEU A 345 -0.36 -12.27 13.84
C LEU A 345 -1.60 -11.87 13.03
N LEU A 346 -2.45 -12.82 12.63
CA LEU A 346 -3.52 -12.62 11.65
C LEU A 346 -4.90 -12.34 12.23
N HIS A 347 -5.12 -12.54 13.53
CA HIS A 347 -6.39 -12.22 14.17
C HIS A 347 -6.20 -11.13 15.22
N ARG A 348 -6.95 -10.00 15.07
CA ARG A 348 -7.21 -8.88 16.01
C ARG A 348 -6.91 -9.24 17.48
N SER A 349 -5.67 -9.52 17.81
CA SER A 349 -5.36 -10.23 19.04
C SER A 349 -4.77 -9.28 20.07
N PRO A 350 -5.34 -9.23 21.27
CA PRO A 350 -4.68 -8.66 22.46
C PRO A 350 -3.29 -9.27 22.71
N CYS A 351 -3.01 -10.44 22.12
CA CYS A 351 -1.74 -11.15 22.25
C CYS A 351 -0.53 -10.35 21.74
N LEU A 352 -0.62 -9.64 20.61
CA LEU A 352 0.52 -8.88 20.07
C LEU A 352 0.95 -7.77 21.03
N LEU A 353 -0.01 -7.08 21.62
CA LEU A 353 0.24 -6.05 22.63
C LEU A 353 0.93 -6.64 23.87
N ILE A 354 0.46 -7.80 24.33
CA ILE A 354 1.03 -8.53 25.45
C ILE A 354 2.44 -9.03 25.09
N TYR A 355 2.65 -9.55 23.88
CA TYR A 355 3.96 -9.98 23.41
C TYR A 355 4.96 -8.82 23.34
N LEU A 356 4.55 -7.66 22.80
CA LEU A 356 5.43 -6.49 22.78
C LEU A 356 5.74 -5.99 24.18
N LEU A 357 4.75 -5.94 25.09
CA LEU A 357 4.98 -5.63 26.48
C LEU A 357 5.94 -6.63 27.14
N HIS A 358 5.76 -7.92 26.92
CA HIS A 358 6.64 -8.96 27.43
C HIS A 358 8.06 -8.82 26.85
N LEU A 359 8.20 -8.58 25.54
CA LEU A 359 9.48 -8.37 24.88
C LEU A 359 10.25 -7.16 25.42
N LEU A 360 9.53 -6.09 25.81
CA LEU A 360 10.13 -4.87 26.34
C LEU A 360 10.42 -4.97 27.85
N ILE A 361 9.57 -5.62 28.63
CA ILE A 361 9.64 -5.62 30.10
C ILE A 361 10.53 -6.74 30.65
N VAL A 362 10.47 -7.96 30.13
CA VAL A 362 11.22 -9.11 30.66
C VAL A 362 12.74 -8.91 30.65
N PRO A 363 13.37 -8.34 29.60
CA PRO A 363 14.81 -8.08 29.66
C PRO A 363 15.22 -7.06 30.71
N LEU A 364 14.33 -6.10 31.06
CA LEU A 364 14.61 -5.10 32.11
C LEU A 364 14.72 -5.74 33.49
N PHE A 365 13.91 -6.77 33.77
CA PHE A 365 13.99 -7.52 35.04
C PHE A 365 15.22 -8.44 35.12
N LYS A 366 15.70 -8.99 33.99
CA LYS A 366 16.91 -9.83 33.97
C LYS A 366 18.21 -9.03 34.15
N LEU A 367 18.21 -7.75 33.76
CA LEU A 367 19.37 -6.84 33.97
C LEU A 367 19.43 -6.22 35.37
N GLY A 368 18.32 -6.26 36.16
CA GLY A 368 18.25 -5.73 37.52
C GLY A 368 18.66 -6.71 38.60
N GLY A 369 19.07 -7.93 38.29
CA GLY A 369 19.43 -9.00 39.23
C GLY A 369 20.89 -9.00 39.73
N GLY A 370 21.63 -7.92 39.55
CA GLY A 370 23.04 -7.85 39.96
C GLY A 370 23.49 -6.46 40.36
N VAL A 371 22.93 -5.92 41.45
CA VAL A 371 23.56 -4.83 42.21
C VAL A 371 23.19 -5.00 43.69
N ASP A 372 24.18 -5.27 44.48
CA ASP A 372 24.15 -5.15 45.93
C ASP A 372 23.89 -3.71 46.38
N SER A 373 23.08 -3.62 47.48
CA SER A 373 22.98 -2.55 48.47
C SER A 373 22.50 -1.15 48.07
N ALA A 374 21.20 -0.91 48.45
CA ALA A 374 20.59 0.29 49.07
C ALA A 374 20.37 1.56 48.21
N PRO A 375 19.39 2.45 48.52
CA PRO A 375 18.36 2.42 49.57
C PRO A 375 16.90 2.46 49.04
N GLN A 376 16.00 2.11 49.93
CA GLN A 376 14.54 2.14 49.75
C GLN A 376 14.01 3.52 49.38
N ALA A 377 13.49 3.62 48.14
CA ALA A 377 12.44 4.60 47.82
C ALA A 377 11.72 4.15 46.54
N ASN A 378 10.43 3.94 46.67
CA ASN A 378 9.41 3.87 45.63
C ASN A 378 9.33 2.62 44.73
N LYS A 379 8.93 1.48 45.31
CA LYS A 379 8.64 0.21 44.61
C LYS A 379 7.19 0.05 44.11
N GLN A 380 6.36 1.09 44.09
CA GLN A 380 4.93 0.90 43.82
C GLN A 380 4.45 0.81 42.37
N PRO A 381 5.04 1.41 41.31
CA PRO A 381 4.43 1.31 39.98
C PRO A 381 4.65 -0.03 39.27
N ALA A 382 5.79 -0.69 39.51
CA ALA A 382 6.11 -1.94 38.77
C ALA A 382 5.34 -3.18 39.29
N ALA A 383 5.11 -3.25 40.60
CA ALA A 383 4.33 -4.34 41.21
C ALA A 383 2.83 -4.27 40.84
N ALA A 384 2.29 -3.05 40.70
CA ALA A 384 0.91 -2.86 40.28
C ALA A 384 0.66 -3.29 38.83
N ALA A 385 1.65 -3.18 37.93
CA ALA A 385 1.57 -3.66 36.58
C ALA A 385 1.61 -5.20 36.51
N ALA A 386 2.46 -5.84 37.30
CA ALA A 386 2.53 -7.31 37.34
C ALA A 386 1.31 -7.94 38.05
N ALA A 387 0.74 -7.31 39.06
CA ALA A 387 -0.48 -7.80 39.71
C ALA A 387 -1.75 -7.69 38.84
N LYS A 388 -1.80 -6.75 37.90
CA LYS A 388 -2.90 -6.62 36.93
C LYS A 388 -2.82 -7.59 35.77
N MET A 389 -1.67 -8.22 35.52
CA MET A 389 -1.49 -9.24 34.47
C MET A 389 -2.09 -10.62 34.86
N ASN A 390 -2.50 -10.83 36.11
CA ASN A 390 -3.09 -12.10 36.58
C ASN A 390 -4.58 -12.28 36.21
N ILE A 391 -5.19 -11.42 35.41
CA ILE A 391 -6.64 -11.43 35.14
C ILE A 391 -7.02 -12.24 33.88
N CYS A 392 -6.08 -12.82 33.18
CA CYS A 392 -6.39 -13.75 32.07
C CYS A 392 -6.03 -15.20 32.44
N ARG A 393 -6.57 -15.72 33.55
CA ARG A 393 -6.71 -17.16 33.77
C ARG A 393 -8.15 -17.54 33.43
N GLU A 394 -8.39 -17.93 32.22
CA GLU A 394 -9.49 -18.85 31.93
C GLU A 394 -9.05 -20.26 32.33
N PRO A 395 -9.94 -21.06 32.94
CA PRO A 395 -9.54 -22.34 33.58
C PRO A 395 -9.27 -23.50 32.63
N ASP A 396 -9.35 -23.36 31.31
CA ASP A 396 -9.36 -24.49 30.37
C ASP A 396 -8.27 -24.54 29.31
N HIS A 397 -7.14 -23.85 29.47
CA HIS A 397 -5.99 -24.02 28.56
C HIS A 397 -4.72 -24.39 29.32
N PRO A 398 -4.06 -25.52 28.95
CA PRO A 398 -2.82 -25.94 29.61
C PRO A 398 -1.67 -24.97 29.31
N CYS A 399 -1.01 -24.52 30.37
CA CYS A 399 0.21 -23.77 30.36
C CYS A 399 1.32 -24.56 29.65
N VAL A 400 1.79 -24.14 28.48
CA VAL A 400 3.05 -24.62 27.90
C VAL A 400 4.18 -23.87 28.60
N THR A 401 4.89 -24.56 29.46
CA THR A 401 6.17 -24.14 30.04
C THR A 401 7.24 -24.15 28.96
N LEU A 402 7.85 -23.03 28.71
CA LEU A 402 9.20 -22.88 28.19
C LEU A 402 10.01 -22.03 29.15
#